data_e385bdb9bd11d1700882aec947240be0
#
_entry.id   e385bdb9bd11d1700882aec947240be0
#
_cell.length_a   1.000
_cell.length_b   1.000
_cell.length_c   1.000
_cell.angle_alpha   90.00
_cell.angle_beta   90.00
_cell.angle_gamma   90.00
#
_symmetry.space_group_name_H-M   'P 1'
#
loop_
_entity.id
_entity.type
_entity.pdbx_description
1 polymer ?
#
loop_
_entity_poly.entity_id
_entity_poly.type
_entity_poly.pdbx_seq_one_letter_code
_entity_poly.pdbx_strand_id
1 'polypeptide(L)'
;MNHQSQAVFSRNSKPVVVMNFTGVYNYEPFARNRQFVWLDCQHLNGTECYCDEEGASALQRMIADYSPQGIHFIDSGNYHYVTKFWTDKLTTPFALLVFDHHPDMQPPLFEHI
;
A
#
# COMPACT_ATOMS: atom_id res chain seq x y z
N MET A 1 18.58 13.37 -16.16
CA MET A 1 17.85 13.61 -15.92
C MET A 1 17.47 13.23 -15.19
N ASN A 2 17.60 12.88 -14.80
CA ASN A 2 16.70 13.00 -14.63
C ASN A 2 16.22 12.95 -13.38
N HIS A 3 15.74 13.60 -12.92
CA HIS A 3 15.03 13.70 -11.75
C HIS A 3 13.72 13.05 -11.96
N GLN A 4 13.74 11.81 -12.32
CA GLN A 4 12.53 11.09 -12.61
C GLN A 4 11.63 10.94 -11.41
N SER A 5 12.16 10.65 -10.23
CA SER A 5 11.31 10.53 -9.07
C SER A 5 10.64 11.83 -8.75
N GLN A 6 11.38 12.90 -8.82
CA GLN A 6 10.82 14.20 -8.55
C GLN A 6 9.76 14.56 -9.57
N ALA A 7 9.98 14.20 -10.83
CA ALA A 7 8.99 14.46 -11.85
C ALA A 7 7.70 13.68 -11.56
N VAL A 8 7.83 12.46 -11.06
CA VAL A 8 6.65 11.66 -10.72
C VAL A 8 5.84 12.38 -9.64
N PHE A 9 6.49 12.81 -8.57
CA PHE A 9 5.76 13.50 -7.52
C PHE A 9 5.13 14.79 -8.01
N SER A 10 5.82 15.59 -8.79
CA SER A 10 5.30 16.89 -9.16
C SER A 10 4.21 16.79 -10.22
N ARG A 11 4.33 15.85 -11.15
CA ARG A 11 3.35 15.75 -12.22
C ARG A 11 2.27 14.74 -11.94
N ASN A 12 2.55 13.80 -11.09
CA ASN A 12 1.64 12.71 -10.81
C ASN A 12 1.43 12.63 -9.32
N SER A 13 1.04 13.77 -8.74
CA SER A 13 0.90 13.88 -7.29
C SER A 13 -0.21 12.99 -6.76
N LYS A 14 -1.11 12.52 -7.63
CA LYS A 14 -2.21 11.65 -7.22
C LYS A 14 -2.23 10.42 -8.09
N PRO A 15 -1.20 9.61 -8.00
CA PRO A 15 -1.13 8.41 -8.84
C PRO A 15 -2.13 7.37 -8.39
N VAL A 16 -2.40 6.42 -9.29
CA VAL A 16 -3.08 5.19 -8.92
C VAL A 16 -2.00 4.13 -8.82
N VAL A 17 -1.91 3.51 -7.66
CA VAL A 17 -0.89 2.52 -7.36
C VAL A 17 -1.57 1.19 -7.10
N VAL A 18 -1.03 0.13 -7.69
CA VAL A 18 -1.54 -1.22 -7.50
C VAL A 18 -0.43 -2.04 -6.87
N MET A 19 -0.66 -2.54 -5.66
CA MET A 19 0.31 -3.38 -4.97
C MET A 19 -0.19 -4.81 -4.99
N ASN A 20 0.49 -5.65 -5.73
CA ASN A 20 0.06 -7.02 -5.98
C ASN A 20 0.89 -7.99 -5.16
N PHE A 21 0.32 -8.47 -4.06
CA PHE A 21 1.00 -9.41 -3.17
C PHE A 21 0.69 -10.87 -3.49
N THR A 22 -0.56 -11.15 -3.88
CA THR A 22 -1.02 -12.53 -4.05
C THR A 22 -1.27 -12.92 -5.49
N GLY A 23 -1.19 -11.96 -6.40
CA GLY A 23 -1.58 -12.21 -7.79
C GLY A 23 -3.04 -11.92 -8.03
N VAL A 24 -3.74 -11.36 -7.04
CA VAL A 24 -5.18 -11.12 -7.15
C VAL A 24 -5.52 -10.18 -8.30
N TYR A 25 -4.60 -9.28 -8.66
CA TYR A 25 -4.85 -8.32 -9.73
C TYR A 25 -4.41 -8.81 -11.10
N ASN A 26 -3.81 -9.99 -11.17
CA ASN A 26 -3.21 -10.45 -12.44
C ASN A 26 -4.22 -10.52 -13.58
N TYR A 27 -5.47 -10.82 -13.25
CA TYR A 27 -6.51 -11.01 -14.26
C TYR A 27 -7.58 -9.94 -14.20
N GLU A 28 -7.29 -8.82 -13.52
CA GLU A 28 -8.25 -7.73 -13.42
C GLU A 28 -7.89 -6.67 -14.46
N PRO A 29 -8.72 -6.50 -15.49
CA PRO A 29 -8.36 -5.56 -16.57
C PRO A 29 -8.10 -4.15 -16.08
N PHE A 30 -8.85 -3.67 -15.08
CA PHE A 30 -8.67 -2.29 -14.64
C PHE A 30 -7.28 -2.06 -14.06
N ALA A 31 -6.73 -3.08 -13.40
CA ALA A 31 -5.46 -2.94 -12.72
C ALA A 31 -4.28 -2.97 -13.69
N ARG A 32 -4.51 -3.36 -14.93
CA ARG A 32 -3.46 -3.45 -15.94
C ARG A 32 -3.33 -2.19 -16.75
N ASN A 33 -3.94 -1.11 -16.30
CA ASN A 33 -3.84 0.17 -16.99
C ASN A 33 -2.40 0.64 -16.99
N ARG A 34 -1.90 1.01 -18.16
CA ARG A 34 -0.49 1.38 -18.32
C ARG A 34 -0.13 2.65 -17.58
N GLN A 35 -1.11 3.47 -17.25
CA GLN A 35 -0.87 4.71 -16.51
C GLN A 35 -0.81 4.48 -15.00
N PHE A 36 -1.18 3.30 -14.54
CA PHE A 36 -1.12 2.97 -13.13
C PHE A 36 0.30 2.52 -12.77
N VAL A 37 0.67 2.80 -11.52
CA VAL A 37 1.94 2.30 -10.99
C VAL A 37 1.69 0.88 -10.50
N TRP A 38 2.37 -0.07 -11.10
CA TRP A 38 2.23 -1.47 -10.72
C TRP A 38 3.43 -1.88 -9.88
N LEU A 39 3.18 -2.26 -8.64
CA LEU A 39 4.24 -2.72 -7.74
C LEU A 39 4.03 -4.20 -7.49
N ASP A 40 4.95 -4.99 -7.98
CA ASP A 40 4.87 -6.44 -7.79
C ASP A 40 5.51 -6.78 -6.46
N CYS A 41 4.67 -7.19 -5.52
CA CYS A 41 5.10 -7.54 -4.18
C CYS A 41 5.06 -9.05 -3.94
N GLN A 42 4.85 -9.84 -5.00
CA GLN A 42 4.69 -11.28 -4.85
C GLN A 42 5.96 -11.96 -4.37
N HIS A 43 7.10 -11.34 -4.62
CA HIS A 43 8.37 -11.93 -4.21
C HIS A 43 8.76 -11.59 -2.77
N LEU A 44 8.00 -10.73 -2.11
CA LEU A 44 8.35 -10.34 -0.75
C LEU A 44 7.96 -11.42 0.23
N ASN A 45 8.81 -11.65 1.22
CA ASN A 45 8.56 -12.61 2.28
C ASN A 45 8.22 -11.89 3.57
N GLY A 46 7.48 -12.58 4.45
CA GLY A 46 7.19 -12.04 5.75
C GLY A 46 6.24 -10.87 5.73
N THR A 47 5.27 -10.88 4.80
CA THR A 47 4.36 -9.75 4.63
C THR A 47 2.89 -10.12 4.81
N GLU A 48 2.55 -11.38 4.88
CA GLU A 48 1.13 -11.77 4.96
C GLU A 48 0.58 -11.50 6.35
N CYS A 49 -0.53 -10.77 6.43
CA CYS A 49 -1.22 -10.36 7.65
C CYS A 49 -0.45 -9.36 8.48
N TYR A 50 0.86 -9.42 8.48
CA TYR A 50 1.76 -8.48 9.15
C TYR A 50 3.10 -8.60 8.46
N CYS A 51 4.01 -7.70 8.79
CA CYS A 51 5.33 -7.82 8.19
C CYS A 51 6.40 -7.81 9.27
N ASP A 52 7.45 -8.59 9.02
CA ASP A 52 8.64 -8.55 9.86
C ASP A 52 9.51 -7.36 9.46
N GLU A 53 10.64 -7.21 10.12
CA GLU A 53 11.51 -6.06 9.88
C GLU A 53 12.02 -6.03 8.45
N GLU A 54 12.35 -7.18 7.92
CA GLU A 54 12.86 -7.26 6.57
C GLU A 54 11.78 -6.88 5.55
N GLY A 55 10.58 -7.39 5.77
CA GLY A 55 9.45 -7.05 4.92
C GLY A 55 9.11 -5.57 4.98
N ALA A 56 9.14 -5.02 6.19
CA ALA A 56 8.86 -3.60 6.36
C ALA A 56 9.86 -2.73 5.62
N SER A 57 11.14 -3.08 5.74
CA SER A 57 12.17 -2.33 5.03
C SER A 57 12.01 -2.42 3.53
N ALA A 58 11.67 -3.60 3.04
CA ALA A 58 11.48 -3.79 1.60
C ALA A 58 10.31 -2.98 1.10
N LEU A 59 9.19 -2.97 1.85
CA LEU A 59 8.03 -2.19 1.47
C LEU A 59 8.32 -0.70 1.47
N GLN A 60 9.01 -0.23 2.51
CA GLN A 60 9.35 1.18 2.58
C GLN A 60 10.22 1.62 1.41
N ARG A 61 11.17 0.80 1.03
CA ARG A 61 12.01 1.11 -0.12
C ARG A 61 11.20 1.11 -1.41
N MET A 62 10.29 0.16 -1.53
CA MET A 62 9.50 0.02 -2.75
C MET A 62 8.61 1.23 -2.99
N ILE A 63 8.03 1.80 -1.93
CA ILE A 63 7.10 2.91 -2.08
C ILE A 63 7.75 4.28 -1.89
N ALA A 64 9.06 4.31 -1.68
CA ALA A 64 9.75 5.54 -1.30
C ALA A 64 9.56 6.66 -2.31
N ASP A 65 9.50 6.33 -3.58
CA ASP A 65 9.44 7.34 -4.63
C ASP A 65 8.02 7.72 -5.02
N TYR A 66 7.01 7.17 -4.37
CA TYR A 66 5.63 7.39 -4.79
C TYR A 66 4.86 8.17 -3.75
N SER A 67 3.95 9.00 -4.23
CA SER A 67 3.16 9.87 -3.36
C SER A 67 2.13 9.08 -2.56
N PRO A 68 1.89 9.45 -1.30
CA PRO A 68 0.79 8.86 -0.54
C PRO A 68 -0.57 9.35 -0.98
N GLN A 69 -0.62 10.42 -1.78
CA GLN A 69 -1.89 10.92 -2.28
C GLN A 69 -2.35 10.07 -3.46
N GLY A 70 -3.66 10.09 -3.70
CA GLY A 70 -4.21 9.35 -4.81
C GLY A 70 -4.89 8.08 -4.35
N ILE A 71 -4.99 7.12 -5.25
CA ILE A 71 -5.70 5.88 -5.00
C ILE A 71 -4.70 4.74 -4.96
N HIS A 72 -4.80 3.93 -3.92
CA HIS A 72 -3.89 2.81 -3.73
C HIS A 72 -4.70 1.54 -3.56
N PHE A 73 -4.52 0.61 -4.49
CA PHE A 73 -5.12 -0.72 -4.39
C PHE A 73 -4.12 -1.64 -3.71
N ILE A 74 -4.50 -2.18 -2.56
CA ILE A 74 -3.59 -2.98 -1.75
C ILE A 74 -4.22 -4.35 -1.55
N ASP A 75 -4.12 -5.18 -2.54
CA ASP A 75 -4.43 -6.60 -2.49
C ASP A 75 -5.64 -6.94 -1.60
N SER A 76 -5.56 -8.06 -0.88
CA SER A 76 -6.64 -8.53 -0.01
C SER A 76 -6.51 -7.94 1.39
N GLY A 77 -7.53 -8.21 2.23
CA GLY A 77 -7.53 -7.71 3.59
C GLY A 77 -6.35 -8.13 4.43
N ASN A 78 -5.67 -9.21 4.04
CA ASN A 78 -4.47 -9.62 4.76
C ASN A 78 -3.35 -8.60 4.67
N TYR A 79 -3.49 -7.61 3.79
CA TYR A 79 -2.45 -6.59 3.57
C TYR A 79 -2.93 -5.19 3.92
N HIS A 80 -4.07 -5.07 4.60
CA HIS A 80 -4.59 -3.74 4.91
C HIS A 80 -3.64 -2.95 5.81
N TYR A 81 -2.79 -3.62 6.56
CA TYR A 81 -1.81 -2.94 7.41
C TYR A 81 -0.86 -2.07 6.60
N VAL A 82 -0.73 -2.35 5.31
CA VAL A 82 0.18 -1.59 4.45
C VAL A 82 -0.26 -0.12 4.36
N THR A 83 -1.52 0.15 4.65
CA THR A 83 -2.01 1.53 4.73
C THR A 83 -1.11 2.39 5.62
N LYS A 84 -0.61 1.82 6.72
CA LYS A 84 0.26 2.56 7.62
C LYS A 84 1.53 3.05 6.93
N PHE A 85 2.08 2.22 6.06
CA PHE A 85 3.30 2.63 5.35
C PHE A 85 3.04 3.83 4.45
N TRP A 86 1.85 3.91 3.87
CA TRP A 86 1.50 5.05 3.06
C TRP A 86 1.19 6.27 3.89
N THR A 87 0.45 6.11 4.99
CA THR A 87 0.11 7.26 5.82
C THR A 87 1.31 7.79 6.57
N ASP A 88 2.30 6.95 6.85
CA ASP A 88 3.54 7.41 7.47
C ASP A 88 4.28 8.41 6.60
N LYS A 89 3.97 8.48 5.31
CA LYS A 89 4.61 9.44 4.41
C LYS A 89 3.96 10.82 4.48
N LEU A 90 2.84 10.94 5.16
CA LEU A 90 2.14 12.22 5.29
C LEU A 90 2.83 13.07 6.35
N THR A 91 3.02 14.35 6.02
CA THR A 91 3.73 15.26 6.92
C THR A 91 2.81 16.25 7.60
N THR A 92 1.54 16.23 7.27
CA THR A 92 0.55 17.12 7.89
C THR A 92 -0.51 16.27 8.57
N PRO A 93 -1.23 16.84 9.53
CA PRO A 93 -2.32 16.10 10.19
C PRO A 93 -3.35 15.64 9.17
N PHE A 94 -3.93 14.48 9.44
CA PHE A 94 -4.95 13.92 8.56
C PHE A 94 -5.97 13.18 9.40
N ALA A 95 -7.14 12.94 8.80
CA ALA A 95 -8.17 12.12 9.41
C ALA A 95 -8.20 10.77 8.69
N LEU A 96 -8.43 9.71 9.45
CA LEU A 96 -8.54 8.38 8.87
C LEU A 96 -9.99 7.94 8.96
N LEU A 97 -10.56 7.59 7.81
CA LEU A 97 -11.92 7.11 7.73
C LEU A 97 -11.88 5.73 7.10
N VAL A 98 -12.39 4.74 7.85
CA VAL A 98 -12.30 3.35 7.42
C VAL A 98 -13.70 2.79 7.20
N PHE A 99 -13.94 2.25 6.01
CA PHE A 99 -15.15 1.52 5.70
C PHE A 99 -14.76 0.05 5.59
N ASP A 100 -15.22 -0.74 6.56
CA ASP A 100 -14.81 -2.13 6.64
C ASP A 100 -16.05 -2.98 6.88
N HIS A 101 -16.18 -4.03 6.08
CA HIS A 101 -17.28 -4.97 6.24
C HIS A 101 -17.11 -5.77 7.53
N HIS A 102 -15.87 -6.02 7.93
CA HIS A 102 -15.57 -6.70 9.19
C HIS A 102 -15.07 -5.66 10.17
N PRO A 103 -15.79 -5.46 11.28
CA PRO A 103 -15.38 -4.41 12.22
C PRO A 103 -14.04 -4.75 12.85
N ASP A 104 -13.07 -3.87 12.63
CA ASP A 104 -11.76 -4.02 13.25
C ASP A 104 -11.80 -3.71 14.73
N MET A 105 -12.95 -3.20 15.21
CA MET A 105 -13.12 -2.90 16.62
C MET A 105 -13.62 -4.08 17.40
N GLN A 106 -13.85 -5.19 16.75
CA GLN A 106 -14.23 -6.41 17.45
C GLN A 106 -13.11 -6.78 18.42
N PRO A 107 -13.45 -7.07 19.68
CA PRO A 107 -12.40 -7.39 20.64
C PRO A 107 -11.56 -8.56 20.17
N PRO A 108 -10.26 -8.48 20.34
CA PRO A 108 -9.41 -9.61 20.00
C PRO A 108 -9.70 -10.77 20.93
N LEU A 109 -9.49 -11.96 20.42
CA LEU A 109 -9.78 -13.17 21.15
C LEU A 109 -9.06 -13.21 22.49
N PHE A 110 -7.89 -12.59 22.57
CA PHE A 110 -7.02 -12.64 23.74
C PHE A 110 -6.85 -11.29 24.40
N GLU A 111 -7.83 -10.41 24.25
CA GLU A 111 -7.62 -9.05 24.73
C GLU A 111 -7.49 -8.97 26.23
N HIS A 112 -8.03 -9.92 26.97
CA HIS A 112 -8.00 -9.88 28.43
C HIS A 112 -6.94 -10.76 29.03
N ILE A 113 -6.01 -11.19 28.26
CA ILE A 113 -4.97 -12.10 28.72
C ILE A 113 -3.68 -11.38 28.97
#